data_9caf4d3befa7f958bbbc9801960361ef
#
_entry.id   9caf4d3befa7f958bbbc9801960361ef
#
_cell.length_a   1.000
_cell.length_b   1.000
_cell.length_c   1.000
_cell.angle_alpha   90.00
_cell.angle_beta   90.00
_cell.angle_gamma   90.00
#
_symmetry.space_group_name_H-M   'P 1'
#
loop_
_entity.id
_entity.type
_entity.pdbx_description
1 polymer ?
#
loop_
_entity_poly.entity_id
_entity_poly.type
_entity_poly.pdbx_seq_one_letter_code
_entity_poly.pdbx_strand_id
1 'polypeptide(L)'
;MTVIEGTPATEGTPAIRPAGQDRADEPVPFGPGSLLWEQMGLYTSAIAGNSVFILQVMHPAIGTVVDRRSSFRTDPLGRAARSFASVQTWVYGGRTAIEEGKRLREMHKSLSAVDEEGTRHHALSAEPWAWVHLTGFYAAVTAAKYFAPAPMTKDEEQQIFDEFLQLGRILRVPERMLPASIPEYWEYFDDMVANTLVPHKVAHEVLGQMSEVPANVPKPLRPALAPLSAVGGRIGRLITVGTLPEAARDKLGLTWSAADERRLRLVAQVIGRGTPLLPERVRYMPIAYRARQAARAQERLERALAHRPI
;
A
#
# COMPACT_ATOMS: atom_id res chain seq x y z
N MET A 1 -24.37 -66.51 7.07
CA MET A 1 -25.65 -65.79 6.95
C MET A 1 -25.78 -64.93 8.20
N THR A 2 -25.47 -63.67 8.17
CA THR A 2 -25.97 -62.66 9.10
C THR A 2 -25.62 -61.32 8.48
N VAL A 3 -26.64 -60.60 8.03
CA VAL A 3 -26.61 -59.26 7.47
C VAL A 3 -26.47 -58.29 8.65
N ILE A 4 -25.55 -57.35 8.58
CA ILE A 4 -25.49 -56.20 9.50
C ILE A 4 -25.82 -54.99 8.66
N GLU A 5 -26.99 -54.42 8.93
CA GLU A 5 -27.50 -53.15 8.41
C GLU A 5 -26.66 -52.00 8.93
N GLY A 6 -26.08 -51.19 8.02
CA GLY A 6 -25.44 -49.92 8.35
C GLY A 6 -26.48 -48.82 8.52
N THR A 7 -26.49 -48.18 9.66
CA THR A 7 -27.29 -46.97 9.97
C THR A 7 -26.76 -45.78 9.17
N PRO A 8 -27.58 -44.97 8.48
CA PRO A 8 -27.12 -43.78 7.80
C PRO A 8 -26.77 -42.68 8.81
N ALA A 9 -25.60 -42.07 8.60
CA ALA A 9 -25.15 -40.88 9.31
C ALA A 9 -26.13 -39.73 9.05
N THR A 10 -26.67 -39.18 10.13
CA THR A 10 -27.46 -37.96 10.10
C THR A 10 -26.55 -36.78 9.75
N GLU A 11 -26.75 -36.22 8.56
CA GLU A 11 -26.18 -34.90 8.19
C GLU A 11 -26.72 -33.85 9.16
N GLY A 12 -25.80 -33.29 9.96
CA GLY A 12 -26.11 -32.19 10.86
C GLY A 12 -26.48 -30.94 10.05
N THR A 13 -27.71 -30.48 10.25
CA THR A 13 -28.19 -29.19 9.75
C THR A 13 -27.17 -28.08 10.14
N PRO A 14 -26.67 -27.24 9.21
CA PRO A 14 -25.77 -26.17 9.55
C PRO A 14 -26.50 -25.19 10.48
N ALA A 15 -25.92 -24.96 11.66
CA ALA A 15 -26.45 -24.01 12.63
C ALA A 15 -26.56 -22.62 11.99
N ILE A 16 -27.77 -22.10 11.90
CA ILE A 16 -28.05 -20.73 11.45
C ILE A 16 -27.48 -19.80 12.49
N ARG A 17 -26.37 -19.11 12.17
CA ARG A 17 -25.82 -18.04 13.01
C ARG A 17 -26.84 -16.90 13.10
N PRO A 18 -27.11 -16.36 14.29
CA PRO A 18 -28.02 -15.22 14.43
C PRO A 18 -27.45 -14.00 13.71
N ALA A 19 -28.30 -13.30 12.97
CA ALA A 19 -27.97 -12.15 12.08
C ALA A 19 -27.30 -10.95 12.77
N GLY A 20 -27.06 -10.99 14.08
CA GLY A 20 -26.38 -9.96 14.88
C GLY A 20 -24.89 -10.21 15.11
N GLN A 21 -24.40 -11.45 14.94
CA GLN A 21 -22.97 -11.76 15.20
C GLN A 21 -22.04 -11.39 14.03
N ASP A 22 -22.57 -11.36 12.80
CA ASP A 22 -21.77 -10.96 11.62
C ASP A 22 -21.40 -9.46 11.62
N ARG A 23 -22.08 -8.63 12.42
CA ARG A 23 -21.77 -7.18 12.52
C ARG A 23 -20.67 -6.86 13.52
N ALA A 24 -20.41 -7.72 14.49
CA ALA A 24 -19.35 -7.52 15.49
C ALA A 24 -17.94 -7.75 14.90
N ASP A 25 -17.84 -8.55 13.82
CA ASP A 25 -16.59 -8.89 13.15
C ASP A 25 -16.34 -8.05 11.87
N GLU A 26 -17.21 -7.09 11.55
CA GLU A 26 -17.02 -6.26 10.36
C GLU A 26 -15.97 -5.16 10.63
N PRO A 27 -14.91 -5.04 9.78
CA PRO A 27 -13.87 -4.06 9.99
C PRO A 27 -14.44 -2.63 10.02
N VAL A 28 -13.97 -1.82 10.97
CA VAL A 28 -14.42 -0.43 11.11
C VAL A 28 -13.72 0.45 10.08
N PRO A 29 -14.44 1.23 9.27
CA PRO A 29 -13.83 2.19 8.35
C PRO A 29 -13.07 3.31 9.07
N PHE A 30 -12.08 3.90 8.41
CA PHE A 30 -11.35 5.05 8.91
C PHE A 30 -12.17 6.36 8.79
N GLY A 31 -11.81 7.33 9.61
CA GLY A 31 -12.40 8.65 9.62
C GLY A 31 -11.47 9.71 10.21
N PRO A 32 -11.94 10.95 10.36
CA PRO A 32 -11.18 12.01 11.02
C PRO A 32 -10.65 11.59 12.39
N GLY A 33 -9.39 11.92 12.70
CA GLY A 33 -8.70 11.53 13.91
C GLY A 33 -7.84 10.26 13.77
N SER A 34 -8.03 9.46 12.71
CA SER A 34 -7.10 8.40 12.34
C SER A 34 -5.87 8.98 11.67
N LEU A 35 -4.66 8.51 12.00
CA LEU A 35 -3.42 8.98 11.38
C LEU A 35 -3.35 8.57 9.90
N LEU A 36 -3.83 7.39 9.53
CA LEU A 36 -3.95 7.00 8.13
C LEU A 36 -4.88 7.95 7.37
N TRP A 37 -6.00 8.36 7.98
CA TRP A 37 -6.92 9.29 7.36
C TRP A 37 -6.32 10.70 7.22
N GLU A 38 -5.49 11.14 8.15
CA GLU A 38 -4.81 12.43 8.07
C GLU A 38 -3.64 12.43 7.08
N GLN A 39 -2.91 11.33 6.93
CA GLN A 39 -1.62 11.29 6.23
C GLN A 39 -1.67 10.59 4.87
N MET A 40 -2.42 9.49 4.72
CA MET A 40 -2.37 8.63 3.51
C MET A 40 -2.82 9.35 2.23
N GLY A 41 -3.61 10.40 2.36
CA GLY A 41 -4.08 11.22 1.25
C GLY A 41 -3.11 12.28 0.76
N LEU A 42 -2.05 12.55 1.50
CA LEU A 42 -1.03 13.51 1.07
C LEU A 42 -0.25 12.95 -0.14
N TYR A 43 0.08 13.80 -1.10
CA TYR A 43 0.99 13.40 -2.18
C TYR A 43 2.37 12.98 -1.65
N THR A 44 2.78 13.51 -0.50
CA THR A 44 4.05 13.13 0.15
C THR A 44 4.06 11.69 0.63
N SER A 45 2.93 11.12 1.05
CA SER A 45 2.84 9.71 1.44
C SER A 45 3.03 8.76 0.25
N ALA A 46 2.71 9.21 -0.96
CA ALA A 46 2.91 8.43 -2.18
C ALA A 46 4.37 8.45 -2.69
N ILE A 47 5.20 9.35 -2.18
CA ILE A 47 6.59 9.50 -2.65
C ILE A 47 7.40 8.21 -2.43
N ALA A 48 7.18 7.52 -1.30
CA ALA A 48 7.80 6.22 -1.03
C ALA A 48 7.14 5.06 -1.80
N GLY A 49 6.10 5.30 -2.59
CA GLY A 49 5.34 4.26 -3.28
C GLY A 49 6.17 3.40 -4.24
N ASN A 50 7.19 3.98 -4.89
CA ASN A 50 8.05 3.23 -5.78
C ASN A 50 8.99 2.26 -5.02
N SER A 51 9.56 2.66 -3.88
CA SER A 51 10.38 1.75 -3.06
C SER A 51 9.57 0.60 -2.51
N VAL A 52 8.34 0.87 -2.08
CA VAL A 52 7.38 -0.16 -1.67
C VAL A 52 7.06 -1.11 -2.82
N PHE A 53 6.78 -0.60 -4.01
CA PHE A 53 6.53 -1.44 -5.16
C PHE A 53 7.73 -2.32 -5.53
N ILE A 54 8.96 -1.78 -5.42
CA ILE A 54 10.18 -2.56 -5.63
C ILE A 54 10.31 -3.67 -4.59
N LEU A 55 10.12 -3.38 -3.29
CA LEU A 55 10.11 -4.42 -2.24
C LEU A 55 9.06 -5.50 -2.50
N GLN A 56 7.88 -5.12 -2.97
CA GLN A 56 6.82 -6.07 -3.32
C GLN A 56 7.23 -6.99 -4.47
N VAL A 57 7.77 -6.44 -5.56
CA VAL A 57 8.14 -7.25 -6.73
C VAL A 57 9.47 -8.00 -6.57
N MET A 58 10.27 -7.68 -5.57
CA MET A 58 11.40 -8.51 -5.15
C MET A 58 10.97 -9.83 -4.51
N HIS A 59 9.74 -9.94 -4.03
CA HIS A 59 9.18 -11.22 -3.58
C HIS A 59 8.92 -12.12 -4.80
N PRO A 60 9.45 -13.36 -4.86
CA PRO A 60 9.40 -14.22 -6.05
C PRO A 60 7.99 -14.40 -6.61
N ALA A 61 7.02 -14.71 -5.75
CA ALA A 61 5.64 -14.91 -6.17
C ALA A 61 5.00 -13.63 -6.74
N ILE A 62 5.23 -12.47 -6.10
CA ILE A 62 4.67 -11.19 -6.54
C ILE A 62 5.35 -10.75 -7.84
N GLY A 63 6.68 -10.81 -7.89
CA GLY A 63 7.46 -10.48 -9.09
C GLY A 63 7.01 -11.27 -10.30
N THR A 64 6.85 -12.59 -10.15
CA THR A 64 6.37 -13.48 -11.22
C THR A 64 4.97 -13.12 -11.69
N VAL A 65 4.02 -12.89 -10.78
CA VAL A 65 2.64 -12.52 -11.15
C VAL A 65 2.63 -11.14 -11.81
N VAL A 66 3.36 -10.16 -11.29
CA VAL A 66 3.45 -8.81 -11.87
C VAL A 66 4.11 -8.85 -13.26
N ASP A 67 5.17 -9.63 -13.43
CA ASP A 67 5.85 -9.81 -14.73
C ASP A 67 4.88 -10.28 -15.82
N ARG A 68 4.04 -11.26 -15.50
CA ARG A 68 3.17 -11.94 -16.47
C ARG A 68 1.79 -11.29 -16.64
N ARG A 69 1.29 -10.57 -15.63
CA ARG A 69 -0.11 -10.12 -15.57
C ARG A 69 -0.31 -8.62 -15.45
N SER A 70 0.72 -7.85 -15.06
CA SER A 70 0.59 -6.42 -14.84
C SER A 70 0.82 -5.60 -16.11
N SER A 71 0.10 -4.49 -16.24
CA SER A 71 0.26 -3.52 -17.31
C SER A 71 1.37 -2.48 -17.05
N PHE A 72 2.28 -2.72 -16.09
CA PHE A 72 3.29 -1.71 -15.71
C PHE A 72 4.23 -1.30 -16.87
N ARG A 73 4.41 -2.16 -17.89
CA ARG A 73 5.22 -1.85 -19.08
C ARG A 73 4.46 -1.04 -20.13
N THR A 74 3.14 -1.25 -20.25
CA THR A 74 2.31 -0.66 -21.31
C THR A 74 1.50 0.54 -20.84
N ASP A 75 1.10 0.56 -19.56
CA ASP A 75 0.32 1.63 -18.95
C ASP A 75 0.77 1.88 -17.49
N PRO A 76 2.03 2.34 -17.27
CA PRO A 76 2.57 2.53 -15.93
C PRO A 76 1.79 3.58 -15.12
N LEU A 77 1.41 4.70 -15.75
CA LEU A 77 0.67 5.77 -15.06
C LEU A 77 -0.76 5.35 -14.72
N GLY A 78 -1.48 4.70 -15.64
CA GLY A 78 -2.83 4.21 -15.39
C GLY A 78 -2.84 3.10 -14.33
N ARG A 79 -1.83 2.21 -14.33
CA ARG A 79 -1.66 1.20 -13.26
C ARG A 79 -1.45 1.87 -11.91
N ALA A 80 -0.54 2.83 -11.82
CA ALA A 80 -0.28 3.57 -10.58
C ALA A 80 -1.54 4.29 -10.10
N ALA A 81 -2.23 5.00 -11.00
CA ALA A 81 -3.48 5.71 -10.68
C ALA A 81 -4.56 4.77 -10.12
N ARG A 82 -4.76 3.59 -10.73
CA ARG A 82 -5.71 2.58 -10.23
C ARG A 82 -5.31 2.05 -8.84
N SER A 83 -4.03 1.80 -8.62
CA SER A 83 -3.52 1.35 -7.30
C SER A 83 -3.73 2.42 -6.24
N PHE A 84 -3.39 3.68 -6.53
CA PHE A 84 -3.62 4.78 -5.59
C PHE A 84 -5.11 5.04 -5.35
N ALA A 85 -5.97 4.89 -6.36
CA ALA A 85 -7.41 5.02 -6.18
C ALA A 85 -7.95 3.96 -5.20
N SER A 86 -7.51 2.70 -5.31
CA SER A 86 -7.87 1.64 -4.34
C SER A 86 -7.38 1.99 -2.93
N VAL A 87 -6.10 2.36 -2.77
CA VAL A 87 -5.53 2.77 -1.47
C VAL A 87 -6.32 3.92 -0.85
N GLN A 88 -6.64 4.96 -1.65
CA GLN A 88 -7.46 6.07 -1.19
C GLN A 88 -8.86 5.61 -0.77
N THR A 89 -9.46 4.68 -1.49
CA THR A 89 -10.80 4.16 -1.18
C THR A 89 -10.81 3.38 0.13
N TRP A 90 -9.74 2.61 0.44
CA TRP A 90 -9.66 1.87 1.71
C TRP A 90 -9.65 2.79 2.93
N VAL A 91 -9.07 3.99 2.81
CA VAL A 91 -8.94 4.94 3.91
C VAL A 91 -10.08 5.96 3.94
N TYR A 92 -10.49 6.47 2.78
CA TYR A 92 -11.45 7.58 2.66
C TYR A 92 -12.85 7.16 2.24
N GLY A 93 -13.06 5.90 1.88
CA GLY A 93 -14.32 5.40 1.33
C GLY A 93 -15.41 5.10 2.36
N GLY A 94 -15.14 5.21 3.65
CA GLY A 94 -16.10 4.78 4.67
C GLY A 94 -16.53 3.31 4.45
N ARG A 95 -17.81 3.02 4.36
CA ARG A 95 -18.31 1.66 4.10
C ARG A 95 -17.86 1.09 2.75
N THR A 96 -17.66 1.93 1.74
CA THR A 96 -17.14 1.50 0.43
C THR A 96 -15.73 0.92 0.53
N ALA A 97 -14.96 1.24 1.59
CA ALA A 97 -13.66 0.63 1.84
C ALA A 97 -13.72 -0.90 1.95
N ILE A 98 -14.74 -1.41 2.63
CA ILE A 98 -14.96 -2.86 2.82
C ILE A 98 -15.33 -3.53 1.48
N GLU A 99 -16.17 -2.86 0.69
CA GLU A 99 -16.56 -3.34 -0.65
C GLU A 99 -15.36 -3.35 -1.60
N GLU A 100 -14.53 -2.30 -1.56
CA GLU A 100 -13.31 -2.23 -2.36
C GLU A 100 -12.30 -3.32 -1.96
N GLY A 101 -12.13 -3.61 -0.66
CA GLY A 101 -11.33 -4.72 -0.20
C GLY A 101 -11.84 -6.08 -0.73
N LYS A 102 -13.14 -6.29 -0.73
CA LYS A 102 -13.79 -7.48 -1.33
C LYS A 102 -13.53 -7.54 -2.84
N ARG A 103 -13.76 -6.43 -3.55
CA ARG A 103 -13.54 -6.31 -5.00
C ARG A 103 -12.09 -6.60 -5.37
N LEU A 104 -11.14 -6.01 -4.65
CA LEU A 104 -9.72 -6.24 -4.88
C LEU A 104 -9.36 -7.72 -4.73
N ARG A 105 -9.83 -8.34 -3.66
CA ARG A 105 -9.60 -9.76 -3.41
C ARG A 105 -10.21 -10.62 -4.51
N GLU A 106 -11.43 -10.32 -4.94
CA GLU A 106 -12.09 -11.05 -6.02
C GLU A 106 -11.29 -10.97 -7.32
N MET A 107 -10.84 -9.77 -7.69
CA MET A 107 -9.99 -9.55 -8.86
C MET A 107 -8.69 -10.38 -8.80
N HIS A 108 -8.11 -10.60 -7.62
CA HIS A 108 -6.86 -11.34 -7.45
C HIS A 108 -7.04 -12.87 -7.44
N LYS A 109 -8.27 -13.40 -7.32
CA LYS A 109 -8.51 -14.86 -7.30
C LYS A 109 -8.01 -15.57 -8.56
N SER A 110 -8.14 -14.94 -9.72
CA SER A 110 -7.70 -15.51 -11.00
C SER A 110 -6.25 -15.21 -11.34
N LEU A 111 -5.56 -14.36 -10.54
CA LEU A 111 -4.20 -13.96 -10.83
C LEU A 111 -3.20 -15.01 -10.35
N SER A 112 -2.66 -15.75 -11.30
CA SER A 112 -1.57 -16.67 -11.07
C SER A 112 -0.59 -16.65 -12.24
N ALA A 113 0.65 -17.03 -11.98
CA ALA A 113 1.69 -17.18 -13.00
C ALA A 113 2.63 -18.32 -12.61
N VAL A 114 3.35 -18.86 -13.61
CA VAL A 114 4.39 -19.87 -13.43
C VAL A 114 5.73 -19.20 -13.65
N ASP A 115 6.68 -19.41 -12.73
CA ASP A 115 8.06 -18.93 -12.87
C ASP A 115 8.87 -19.77 -13.86
N GLU A 116 10.16 -19.47 -13.99
CA GLU A 116 11.08 -20.15 -14.92
C GLU A 116 11.42 -21.59 -14.45
N GLU A 117 11.26 -21.86 -13.15
CA GLU A 117 11.47 -23.16 -12.51
C GLU A 117 10.22 -24.06 -12.58
N GLY A 118 9.11 -23.56 -13.12
CA GLY A 118 7.85 -24.30 -13.23
C GLY A 118 6.94 -24.19 -12.01
N THR A 119 7.29 -23.40 -11.00
CA THR A 119 6.49 -23.21 -9.79
C THR A 119 5.33 -22.24 -10.05
N ARG A 120 4.12 -22.64 -9.67
CA ARG A 120 2.92 -21.80 -9.81
C ARG A 120 2.73 -20.92 -8.58
N HIS A 121 2.67 -19.62 -8.81
CA HIS A 121 2.41 -18.59 -7.81
C HIS A 121 1.00 -18.01 -7.95
N HIS A 122 0.33 -17.78 -6.81
CA HIS A 122 -0.99 -17.14 -6.76
C HIS A 122 -0.92 -15.82 -5.99
N ALA A 123 -1.55 -14.79 -6.53
CA ALA A 123 -1.57 -13.46 -5.93
C ALA A 123 -2.23 -13.41 -4.54
N LEU A 124 -3.14 -14.35 -4.24
CA LEU A 124 -3.81 -14.46 -2.93
C LEU A 124 -3.18 -15.50 -1.99
N SER A 125 -1.99 -16.03 -2.28
CA SER A 125 -1.26 -16.82 -1.28
C SER A 125 -1.04 -15.96 -0.02
N ALA A 126 -1.15 -16.57 1.16
CA ALA A 126 -1.23 -15.84 2.43
C ALA A 126 -0.03 -14.92 2.66
N GLU A 127 1.19 -15.42 2.45
CA GLU A 127 2.44 -14.68 2.66
C GLU A 127 2.61 -13.51 1.67
N PRO A 128 2.55 -13.68 0.33
CA PRO A 128 2.68 -12.54 -0.59
C PRO A 128 1.54 -11.52 -0.41
N TRP A 129 0.31 -11.95 -0.07
CA TRP A 129 -0.79 -11.03 0.20
C TRP A 129 -0.54 -10.18 1.44
N ALA A 130 -0.03 -10.81 2.53
CA ALA A 130 0.36 -10.11 3.74
C ALA A 130 1.56 -9.18 3.50
N TRP A 131 2.57 -9.64 2.76
CA TRP A 131 3.75 -8.83 2.44
C TRP A 131 3.38 -7.52 1.73
N VAL A 132 2.52 -7.59 0.70
CA VAL A 132 2.04 -6.39 0.00
C VAL A 132 1.40 -5.41 0.98
N HIS A 133 0.59 -5.88 1.91
CA HIS A 133 -0.05 -5.03 2.92
C HIS A 133 0.98 -4.47 3.92
N LEU A 134 1.83 -5.32 4.47
CA LEU A 134 2.79 -4.95 5.52
C LEU A 134 3.88 -3.96 5.03
N THR A 135 4.24 -3.99 3.74
CA THR A 135 5.09 -2.95 3.14
C THR A 135 4.48 -1.55 3.22
N GLY A 136 3.17 -1.44 3.43
CA GLY A 136 2.49 -0.15 3.65
C GLY A 136 2.89 0.51 4.97
N PHE A 137 3.04 -0.25 6.06
CA PHE A 137 3.53 0.27 7.33
C PHE A 137 4.99 0.77 7.20
N TYR A 138 5.85 -0.03 6.54
CA TYR A 138 7.20 0.42 6.19
C TYR A 138 7.19 1.77 5.44
N ALA A 139 6.29 1.92 4.46
CA ALA A 139 6.15 3.17 3.72
C ALA A 139 5.78 4.34 4.62
N ALA A 140 4.83 4.15 5.53
CA ALA A 140 4.36 5.19 6.45
C ALA A 140 5.49 5.66 7.38
N VAL A 141 6.20 4.73 8.03
CA VAL A 141 7.34 5.03 8.90
C VAL A 141 8.48 5.71 8.13
N THR A 142 8.78 5.20 6.93
CA THR A 142 9.84 5.76 6.07
C THR A 142 9.47 7.16 5.55
N ALA A 143 8.22 7.36 5.14
CA ALA A 143 7.74 8.68 4.72
C ALA A 143 7.79 9.69 5.88
N ALA A 144 7.41 9.29 7.08
CA ALA A 144 7.52 10.13 8.27
C ALA A 144 8.99 10.48 8.59
N LYS A 145 9.89 9.50 8.51
CA LYS A 145 11.33 9.71 8.76
C LYS A 145 11.96 10.76 7.85
N TYR A 146 11.58 10.79 6.57
CA TYR A 146 12.21 11.65 5.58
C TYR A 146 11.41 12.91 5.26
N PHE A 147 10.07 12.81 5.15
CA PHE A 147 9.23 13.85 4.54
C PHE A 147 8.24 14.51 5.51
N ALA A 148 8.15 14.06 6.77
CA ALA A 148 7.35 14.75 7.76
C ALA A 148 8.08 16.01 8.29
N PRO A 149 7.34 17.06 8.69
CA PRO A 149 7.93 18.26 9.28
C PRO A 149 8.57 18.01 10.65
N ALA A 150 8.14 16.97 11.37
CA ALA A 150 8.69 16.51 12.65
C ALA A 150 8.81 14.98 12.66
N PRO A 151 9.73 14.40 13.45
CA PRO A 151 9.79 12.97 13.65
C PRO A 151 8.49 12.44 14.24
N MET A 152 8.09 11.24 13.83
CA MET A 152 6.97 10.52 14.42
C MET A 152 7.29 10.16 15.88
N THR A 153 6.35 10.39 16.77
CA THR A 153 6.45 9.94 18.17
C THR A 153 6.18 8.44 18.28
N LYS A 154 6.53 7.84 19.42
CA LYS A 154 6.24 6.41 19.67
C LYS A 154 4.74 6.13 19.71
N ASP A 155 3.96 7.05 20.24
CA ASP A 155 2.50 6.90 20.32
C ASP A 155 1.86 6.98 18.91
N GLU A 156 2.36 7.88 18.05
CA GLU A 156 1.94 7.95 16.66
C GLU A 156 2.38 6.72 15.85
N GLU A 157 3.57 6.16 16.11
CA GLU A 157 4.02 4.92 15.47
C GLU A 157 3.13 3.74 15.89
N GLN A 158 2.78 3.65 17.18
CA GLN A 158 1.86 2.63 17.67
C GLN A 158 0.47 2.80 17.07
N GLN A 159 -0.07 4.02 17.06
CA GLN A 159 -1.38 4.29 16.46
C GLN A 159 -1.41 3.90 14.97
N ILE A 160 -0.39 4.29 14.20
CA ILE A 160 -0.32 3.93 12.78
C ILE A 160 -0.19 2.42 12.58
N PHE A 161 0.54 1.73 13.45
CA PHE A 161 0.64 0.27 13.42
C PHE A 161 -0.73 -0.38 13.64
N ASP A 162 -1.46 0.02 14.68
CA ASP A 162 -2.80 -0.50 14.97
C ASP A 162 -3.79 -0.23 13.84
N GLU A 163 -3.70 0.95 13.22
CA GLU A 163 -4.49 1.30 12.06
C GLU A 163 -4.12 0.45 10.81
N PHE A 164 -2.84 0.09 10.63
CA PHE A 164 -2.45 -0.86 9.58
C PHE A 164 -2.98 -2.27 9.85
N LEU A 165 -3.03 -2.73 11.10
CA LEU A 165 -3.69 -4.00 11.44
C LEU A 165 -5.18 -3.95 11.09
N GLN A 166 -5.86 -2.85 11.42
CA GLN A 166 -7.27 -2.63 11.03
C GLN A 166 -7.44 -2.62 9.51
N LEU A 167 -6.56 -1.96 8.76
CA LEU A 167 -6.56 -1.99 7.30
C LEU A 167 -6.35 -3.41 6.75
N GLY A 168 -5.47 -4.19 7.38
CA GLY A 168 -5.27 -5.60 7.05
C GLY A 168 -6.56 -6.42 7.15
N ARG A 169 -7.40 -6.15 8.14
CA ARG A 169 -8.73 -6.78 8.28
C ARG A 169 -9.69 -6.36 7.17
N ILE A 170 -9.70 -5.08 6.77
CA ILE A 170 -10.47 -4.60 5.60
C ILE A 170 -10.05 -5.36 4.33
N LEU A 171 -8.75 -5.57 4.14
CA LEU A 171 -8.16 -6.29 3.01
C LEU A 171 -8.24 -7.82 3.16
N ARG A 172 -8.76 -8.31 4.29
CA ARG A 172 -8.84 -9.74 4.64
C ARG A 172 -7.49 -10.45 4.54
N VAL A 173 -6.44 -9.79 5.06
CA VAL A 173 -5.16 -10.45 5.34
C VAL A 173 -5.40 -11.49 6.44
N PRO A 174 -4.92 -12.74 6.29
CA PRO A 174 -5.10 -13.73 7.34
C PRO A 174 -4.49 -13.27 8.67
N GLU A 175 -5.26 -13.31 9.77
CA GLU A 175 -4.82 -12.82 11.09
C GLU A 175 -3.48 -13.43 11.54
N ARG A 176 -3.24 -14.71 11.25
CA ARG A 176 -1.97 -15.38 11.55
C ARG A 176 -0.74 -14.79 10.83
N MET A 177 -0.96 -13.95 9.82
CA MET A 177 0.09 -13.26 9.05
C MET A 177 0.29 -11.81 9.49
N LEU A 178 -0.54 -11.33 10.42
CA LEU A 178 -0.41 -9.98 10.98
C LEU A 178 0.44 -10.07 12.25
N PRO A 179 1.52 -9.27 12.35
CA PRO A 179 2.35 -9.23 13.56
C PRO A 179 1.56 -8.67 14.74
N ALA A 180 1.77 -9.18 15.94
CA ALA A 180 1.08 -8.73 17.13
C ALA A 180 1.68 -7.45 17.73
N SER A 181 2.89 -7.05 17.30
CA SER A 181 3.60 -5.88 17.84
C SER A 181 4.56 -5.28 16.81
N ILE A 182 4.97 -4.04 17.04
CA ILE A 182 5.99 -3.36 16.20
C ILE A 182 7.33 -4.12 16.19
N PRO A 183 7.86 -4.64 17.33
CA PRO A 183 9.07 -5.46 17.30
C PRO A 183 8.91 -6.71 16.41
N GLU A 184 7.80 -7.45 16.54
CA GLU A 184 7.51 -8.62 15.71
C GLU A 184 7.36 -8.25 14.22
N TYR A 185 6.78 -7.09 13.93
CA TYR A 185 6.72 -6.57 12.56
C TYR A 185 8.12 -6.37 11.97
N TRP A 186 9.04 -5.73 12.71
CA TRP A 186 10.38 -5.49 12.21
C TRP A 186 11.19 -6.78 12.06
N GLU A 187 11.03 -7.73 12.99
CA GLU A 187 11.63 -9.07 12.86
C GLU A 187 11.16 -9.78 11.57
N TYR A 188 9.84 -9.80 11.35
CA TYR A 188 9.27 -10.34 10.10
C TYR A 188 9.76 -9.59 8.86
N PHE A 189 9.78 -8.26 8.90
CA PHE A 189 10.21 -7.43 7.76
C PHE A 189 11.67 -7.67 7.41
N ASP A 190 12.55 -7.71 8.39
CA ASP A 190 13.99 -7.93 8.21
C ASP A 190 14.26 -9.36 7.71
N ASP A 191 13.55 -10.36 8.23
CA ASP A 191 13.61 -11.75 7.76
C ASP A 191 13.19 -11.87 6.29
N MET A 192 12.06 -11.26 5.92
CA MET A 192 11.61 -11.22 4.53
C MET A 192 12.66 -10.58 3.61
N VAL A 193 13.21 -9.43 3.99
CA VAL A 193 14.23 -8.75 3.19
C VAL A 193 15.50 -9.60 3.09
N ALA A 194 15.93 -10.25 4.18
CA ALA A 194 17.15 -11.05 4.21
C ALA A 194 17.02 -12.38 3.46
N ASN A 195 15.93 -13.12 3.67
CA ASN A 195 15.83 -14.53 3.32
C ASN A 195 14.88 -14.81 2.15
N THR A 196 13.85 -13.98 1.91
CA THR A 196 12.82 -14.24 0.89
C THR A 196 12.99 -13.39 -0.37
N LEU A 197 13.29 -12.09 -0.21
CA LEU A 197 13.39 -11.20 -1.37
C LEU A 197 14.59 -11.52 -2.25
N VAL A 198 14.39 -11.45 -3.56
CA VAL A 198 15.43 -11.69 -4.59
C VAL A 198 15.53 -10.49 -5.54
N PRO A 199 16.66 -10.31 -6.26
CA PRO A 199 16.82 -9.26 -7.26
C PRO A 199 15.99 -9.58 -8.52
N HIS A 200 14.67 -9.52 -8.38
CA HIS A 200 13.74 -9.85 -9.46
C HIS A 200 13.87 -8.86 -10.64
N LYS A 201 13.80 -9.37 -11.88
CA LYS A 201 13.94 -8.56 -13.11
C LYS A 201 12.97 -7.37 -13.18
N VAL A 202 11.74 -7.50 -12.68
CA VAL A 202 10.74 -6.40 -12.63
C VAL A 202 11.25 -5.22 -11.81
N ALA A 203 11.96 -5.46 -10.69
CA ALA A 203 12.53 -4.39 -9.87
C ALA A 203 13.58 -3.59 -10.67
N HIS A 204 14.45 -4.27 -11.40
CA HIS A 204 15.45 -3.62 -12.26
C HIS A 204 14.79 -2.84 -13.41
N GLU A 205 13.76 -3.39 -14.05
CA GLU A 205 13.03 -2.70 -15.12
C GLU A 205 12.36 -1.42 -14.60
N VAL A 206 11.70 -1.47 -13.45
CA VAL A 206 11.07 -0.29 -12.82
C VAL A 206 12.10 0.79 -12.52
N LEU A 207 13.25 0.41 -11.95
CA LEU A 207 14.35 1.35 -11.68
C LEU A 207 14.94 1.95 -12.97
N GLY A 208 15.05 1.18 -14.04
CA GLY A 208 15.53 1.63 -15.35
C GLY A 208 14.60 2.64 -16.00
N GLN A 209 13.28 2.37 -15.94
CA GLN A 209 12.27 3.19 -16.60
C GLN A 209 11.98 4.54 -15.90
N MET A 210 12.47 4.76 -14.67
CA MET A 210 12.10 5.95 -13.88
C MET A 210 12.45 7.28 -14.54
N SER A 211 13.48 7.33 -15.39
CA SER A 211 13.90 8.54 -16.11
C SER A 211 13.35 8.62 -17.53
N GLU A 212 12.57 7.64 -17.95
CA GLU A 212 11.99 7.59 -19.28
C GLU A 212 10.64 8.31 -19.34
N VAL A 213 10.28 8.79 -20.53
CA VAL A 213 8.92 9.27 -20.76
C VAL A 213 7.98 8.08 -20.77
N PRO A 214 6.92 8.07 -19.93
CA PRO A 214 6.01 6.93 -19.84
C PRO A 214 5.46 6.46 -21.19
N ALA A 215 5.32 5.14 -21.36
CA ALA A 215 4.94 4.51 -22.63
C ALA A 215 3.57 4.96 -23.15
N ASN A 216 2.65 5.32 -22.27
CA ASN A 216 1.31 5.81 -22.59
C ASN A 216 1.25 7.31 -22.97
N VAL A 217 2.39 8.03 -22.97
CA VAL A 217 2.46 9.40 -23.49
C VAL A 217 2.49 9.37 -25.02
N PRO A 218 1.64 10.17 -25.71
CA PRO A 218 1.63 10.26 -27.16
C PRO A 218 3.00 10.59 -27.74
N LYS A 219 3.41 9.87 -28.78
CA LYS A 219 4.75 10.00 -29.40
C LYS A 219 5.19 11.44 -29.71
N PRO A 220 4.32 12.33 -30.26
CA PRO A 220 4.73 13.70 -30.59
C PRO A 220 5.05 14.56 -29.36
N LEU A 221 4.54 14.22 -28.18
CA LEU A 221 4.80 14.96 -26.93
C LEU A 221 6.05 14.49 -26.19
N ARG A 222 6.58 13.30 -26.52
CA ARG A 222 7.72 12.70 -25.82
C ARG A 222 8.99 13.56 -25.86
N PRO A 223 9.40 14.14 -27.00
CA PRO A 223 10.61 14.99 -27.03
C PRO A 223 10.51 16.22 -26.10
N ALA A 224 9.34 16.84 -26.04
CA ALA A 224 9.10 18.00 -25.19
C ALA A 224 9.11 17.65 -23.68
N LEU A 225 8.66 16.44 -23.33
CA LEU A 225 8.59 15.97 -21.95
C LEU A 225 9.89 15.26 -21.47
N ALA A 226 10.78 14.87 -22.40
CA ALA A 226 11.98 14.13 -22.06
C ALA A 226 12.90 14.85 -21.04
N PRO A 227 13.18 16.15 -21.12
CA PRO A 227 14.01 16.84 -20.13
C PRO A 227 13.35 16.81 -18.73
N LEU A 228 12.03 17.04 -18.66
CA LEU A 228 11.30 17.02 -17.40
C LEU A 228 11.27 15.60 -16.79
N SER A 229 11.03 14.58 -17.62
CA SER A 229 11.08 13.18 -17.19
C SER A 229 12.48 12.79 -16.70
N ALA A 230 13.54 13.25 -17.36
CA ALA A 230 14.92 12.97 -16.95
C ALA A 230 15.25 13.58 -15.58
N VAL A 231 14.86 14.83 -15.32
CA VAL A 231 15.07 15.49 -14.02
C VAL A 231 14.20 14.87 -12.94
N GLY A 232 12.90 14.74 -13.20
CA GLY A 232 11.96 14.12 -12.26
C GLY A 232 12.33 12.68 -11.94
N GLY A 233 12.76 11.91 -12.94
CA GLY A 233 13.20 10.55 -12.77
C GLY A 233 14.47 10.41 -11.95
N ARG A 234 15.45 11.33 -12.07
CA ARG A 234 16.64 11.35 -11.20
C ARG A 234 16.28 11.59 -9.74
N ILE A 235 15.37 12.54 -9.48
CA ILE A 235 14.88 12.81 -8.12
C ILE A 235 14.08 11.60 -7.61
N GLY A 236 13.18 11.07 -8.44
CA GLY A 236 12.40 9.89 -8.10
C GLY A 236 13.28 8.68 -7.80
N ARG A 237 14.34 8.43 -8.61
CA ARG A 237 15.31 7.37 -8.37
C ARG A 237 16.09 7.58 -7.06
N LEU A 238 16.55 8.81 -6.80
CA LEU A 238 17.24 9.15 -5.54
C LEU A 238 16.34 8.83 -4.33
N ILE A 239 15.08 9.24 -4.37
CA ILE A 239 14.11 8.96 -3.32
C ILE A 239 13.87 7.46 -3.21
N THR A 240 13.58 6.79 -4.33
CA THR A 240 13.27 5.36 -4.35
C THR A 240 14.42 4.52 -3.80
N VAL A 241 15.64 4.74 -4.28
CA VAL A 241 16.83 3.98 -3.82
C VAL A 241 17.14 4.29 -2.37
N GLY A 242 17.09 5.56 -1.96
CA GLY A 242 17.40 5.97 -0.60
C GLY A 242 16.35 5.57 0.45
N THR A 243 15.12 5.30 0.01
CA THR A 243 14.05 4.78 0.89
C THR A 243 13.92 3.26 0.85
N LEU A 244 14.76 2.54 0.11
CA LEU A 244 14.89 1.08 0.23
C LEU A 244 15.75 0.73 1.45
N PRO A 245 15.48 -0.40 2.13
CA PRO A 245 16.40 -0.99 3.11
C PRO A 245 17.77 -1.27 2.48
N GLU A 246 18.84 -1.15 3.28
CA GLU A 246 20.21 -1.42 2.82
C GLU A 246 20.35 -2.81 2.20
N ALA A 247 19.88 -3.85 2.89
CA ALA A 247 19.94 -5.21 2.38
C ALA A 247 19.17 -5.40 1.05
N ALA A 248 18.09 -4.67 0.82
CA ALA A 248 17.37 -4.70 -0.47
C ALA A 248 18.19 -3.99 -1.57
N ARG A 249 18.86 -2.87 -1.25
CA ARG A 249 19.77 -2.21 -2.19
C ARG A 249 20.93 -3.12 -2.59
N ASP A 250 21.53 -3.79 -1.61
CA ASP A 250 22.67 -4.71 -1.83
C ASP A 250 22.27 -5.87 -2.75
N LYS A 251 21.11 -6.48 -2.50
CA LYS A 251 20.56 -7.53 -3.38
C LYS A 251 20.33 -7.05 -4.81
N LEU A 252 19.92 -5.78 -4.98
CA LEU A 252 19.72 -5.18 -6.31
C LEU A 252 21.01 -4.64 -6.94
N GLY A 253 22.15 -4.74 -6.26
CA GLY A 253 23.44 -4.19 -6.74
C GLY A 253 23.46 -2.67 -6.81
N LEU A 254 22.65 -1.99 -5.98
CA LEU A 254 22.52 -0.54 -5.96
C LEU A 254 23.52 0.08 -4.98
N THR A 255 24.36 0.98 -5.47
CA THR A 255 25.27 1.74 -4.62
C THR A 255 24.56 2.92 -3.96
N TRP A 256 24.89 3.17 -2.70
CA TRP A 256 24.39 4.33 -1.94
C TRP A 256 25.52 4.97 -1.14
N SER A 257 25.77 6.25 -1.38
CA SER A 257 26.85 6.98 -0.74
C SER A 257 26.33 7.96 0.31
N ALA A 258 27.21 8.41 1.21
CA ALA A 258 26.91 9.50 2.14
C ALA A 258 26.53 10.81 1.41
N ALA A 259 26.98 11.00 0.17
CA ALA A 259 26.57 12.14 -0.65
C ALA A 259 25.14 11.99 -1.13
N ASP A 260 24.70 10.78 -1.49
CA ASP A 260 23.31 10.52 -1.91
C ASP A 260 22.34 10.67 -0.74
N GLU A 261 22.74 10.19 0.45
CA GLU A 261 21.95 10.40 1.68
C GLU A 261 21.78 11.89 2.00
N ARG A 262 22.83 12.70 1.87
CA ARG A 262 22.73 14.16 2.06
C ARG A 262 21.79 14.81 1.03
N ARG A 263 21.87 14.40 -0.24
CA ARG A 263 20.98 14.88 -1.31
C ARG A 263 19.53 14.49 -1.03
N LEU A 264 19.29 13.24 -0.62
CA LEU A 264 17.95 12.79 -0.25
C LEU A 264 17.39 13.63 0.90
N ARG A 265 18.17 13.85 1.97
CA ARG A 265 17.74 14.68 3.11
C ARG A 265 17.42 16.11 2.71
N LEU A 266 18.20 16.69 1.82
CA LEU A 266 17.94 18.03 1.30
C LEU A 266 16.62 18.08 0.51
N VAL A 267 16.42 17.15 -0.41
CA VAL A 267 15.17 17.04 -1.18
C VAL A 267 13.98 16.81 -0.24
N ALA A 268 14.14 15.90 0.72
CA ALA A 268 13.11 15.59 1.70
C ALA A 268 12.74 16.79 2.59
N GLN A 269 13.72 17.58 3.03
CA GLN A 269 13.48 18.80 3.79
C GLN A 269 12.71 19.85 2.98
N VAL A 270 13.06 20.03 1.70
CA VAL A 270 12.34 20.96 0.82
C VAL A 270 10.86 20.50 0.67
N ILE A 271 10.63 19.22 0.44
CA ILE A 271 9.30 18.65 0.32
C ILE A 271 8.54 18.76 1.65
N GLY A 272 9.14 18.30 2.76
CA GLY A 272 8.49 18.25 4.07
C GLY A 272 8.12 19.64 4.60
N ARG A 273 9.01 20.63 4.44
CA ARG A 273 8.75 22.02 4.86
C ARG A 273 7.86 22.78 3.89
N GLY A 274 7.94 22.48 2.60
CA GLY A 274 7.16 23.15 1.56
C GLY A 274 5.70 22.66 1.51
N THR A 275 5.46 21.39 1.75
CA THR A 275 4.12 20.78 1.66
C THR A 275 3.09 21.46 2.57
N PRO A 276 3.35 21.78 3.85
CA PRO A 276 2.38 22.46 4.72
C PRO A 276 1.98 23.86 4.24
N LEU A 277 2.85 24.52 3.46
CA LEU A 277 2.61 25.87 2.93
C LEU A 277 1.66 25.86 1.73
N LEU A 278 1.44 24.70 1.12
CA LEU A 278 0.56 24.57 -0.03
C LEU A 278 -0.92 24.54 0.41
N PRO A 279 -1.84 25.08 -0.40
CA PRO A 279 -3.26 24.90 -0.17
C PRO A 279 -3.66 23.43 -0.09
N GLU A 280 -4.61 23.07 0.77
CA GLU A 280 -5.05 21.71 0.99
C GLU A 280 -5.45 20.97 -0.32
N ARG A 281 -6.09 21.68 -1.24
CA ARG A 281 -6.45 21.17 -2.57
C ARG A 281 -5.25 20.65 -3.37
N VAL A 282 -4.06 21.19 -3.14
CA VAL A 282 -2.82 20.81 -3.84
C VAL A 282 -2.05 19.76 -3.05
N ARG A 283 -2.16 19.74 -1.72
CA ARG A 283 -1.48 18.78 -0.86
C ARG A 283 -2.09 17.39 -0.91
N TYR A 284 -3.41 17.31 -0.98
CA TYR A 284 -4.16 16.06 -0.90
C TYR A 284 -4.58 15.56 -2.26
N MET A 285 -4.52 14.26 -2.44
CA MET A 285 -5.08 13.57 -3.59
C MET A 285 -6.59 13.78 -3.68
N PRO A 286 -7.21 13.74 -4.88
CA PRO A 286 -8.59 14.15 -5.08
C PRO A 286 -9.62 13.44 -4.22
N ILE A 287 -9.47 12.13 -3.97
CA ILE A 287 -10.41 11.34 -3.15
C ILE A 287 -10.30 11.81 -1.69
N ALA A 288 -9.08 11.89 -1.15
CA ALA A 288 -8.82 12.37 0.20
C ALA A 288 -9.33 13.80 0.41
N TYR A 289 -9.02 14.70 -0.52
CA TYR A 289 -9.49 16.09 -0.44
C TYR A 289 -11.02 16.18 -0.35
N ARG A 290 -11.73 15.43 -1.21
CA ARG A 290 -13.20 15.38 -1.21
C ARG A 290 -13.75 14.81 0.10
N ALA A 291 -13.18 13.74 0.61
CA ALA A 291 -13.59 13.12 1.87
C ALA A 291 -13.40 14.09 3.04
N ARG A 292 -12.26 14.81 3.10
CA ARG A 292 -12.00 15.83 4.12
C ARG A 292 -13.00 16.99 4.06
N GLN A 293 -13.38 17.44 2.87
CA GLN A 293 -14.41 18.47 2.72
C GLN A 293 -15.79 17.96 3.17
N ALA A 294 -16.13 16.72 2.85
CA ALA A 294 -17.39 16.11 3.28
C ALA A 294 -17.46 15.95 4.81
N ALA A 295 -16.38 15.49 5.45
CA ALA A 295 -16.31 15.36 6.90
C ALA A 295 -16.51 16.71 7.60
N ARG A 296 -15.86 17.79 7.13
CA ARG A 296 -16.06 19.14 7.67
C ARG A 296 -17.47 19.69 7.45
N ALA A 297 -18.09 19.35 6.32
CA ALA A 297 -19.48 19.73 6.07
C ALA A 297 -20.42 19.03 7.06
N GLN A 298 -20.18 17.75 7.31
CA GLN A 298 -20.93 16.97 8.28
C GLN A 298 -20.79 17.52 9.71
N GLU A 299 -19.56 17.80 10.15
CA GLU A 299 -19.31 18.42 11.46
C GLU A 299 -20.02 19.76 11.64
N ARG A 300 -20.03 20.62 10.58
CA ARG A 300 -20.75 21.90 10.63
C ARG A 300 -22.25 21.69 10.77
N LEU A 301 -22.81 20.72 10.07
CA LEU A 301 -24.23 20.36 10.16
C LEU A 301 -24.59 19.87 11.57
N GLU A 302 -23.80 18.98 12.12
CA GLU A 302 -24.01 18.43 13.48
C GLU A 302 -23.96 19.54 14.53
N ARG A 303 -22.98 20.45 14.46
CA ARG A 303 -22.91 21.63 15.34
C ARG A 303 -24.15 22.54 15.21
N ALA A 304 -24.59 22.77 13.98
CA ALA A 304 -25.79 23.59 13.73
C ALA A 304 -27.05 22.93 14.31
N LEU A 305 -27.17 21.61 14.21
CA LEU A 305 -28.29 20.86 14.78
C LEU A 305 -28.25 20.81 16.31
N ALA A 306 -27.06 20.71 16.91
CA ALA A 306 -26.87 20.70 18.36
C ALA A 306 -27.23 22.05 19.01
N HIS A 307 -27.18 23.18 18.25
CA HIS A 307 -27.49 24.50 18.74
C HIS A 307 -28.93 24.97 18.40
N ARG A 308 -29.80 24.08 17.93
CA ARG A 308 -31.23 24.42 17.74
C ARG A 308 -31.89 24.57 19.10
N PRO A 309 -32.51 25.74 19.40
CA PRO A 309 -33.38 25.88 20.57
C PRO A 309 -34.56 24.93 20.42
N ILE A 310 -34.90 24.23 21.52
CA ILE A 310 -36.09 23.40 21.65
C ILE A 310 -37.31 24.30 21.64
#